data_b34fa1115d1df922a5009ce28c0f7839
#
_entry.id   b34fa1115d1df922a5009ce28c0f7839
#
_cell.length_a   1.000
_cell.length_b   1.000
_cell.length_c   1.000
_cell.angle_alpha   90.00
_cell.angle_beta   90.00
_cell.angle_gamma   90.00
#
_symmetry.space_group_name_H-M   'P 1'
#
loop_
_entity.id
_entity.type
_entity.pdbx_description
1 polymer ?
#
loop_
_entity_poly.entity_id
_entity_poly.type
_entity_poly.pdbx_seq_one_letter_code
_entity_poly.pdbx_strand_id
1 'polypeptide(L)'
;MLYTISSSKTKEEDKMDNIKVNFDNVDVTEKNIMKYAEEVEKIHDELHKKANDPKEFLGWMELPTNYDKKEFEKIKKSAKKIQDNSDVLVVIGIGGSYLGARAVIEALTHTFYAYLPKEQRKTPQILYVGNNLNPNYINDIIDLIGNRDFSINVISKSGTTTEPAIAFRIFREIMENKYMKQEAEFMLQQIRKKEH
;
A
#
# COMPACT_ATOMS: atom_id res chain seq x y z
N MET A 1 -25.79 15.98 -14.89
CA MET A 1 -25.14 15.92 -16.21
C MET A 1 -23.90 15.07 -16.07
N LEU A 2 -23.82 13.94 -16.74
CA LEU A 2 -22.75 12.97 -16.58
C LEU A 2 -21.72 13.21 -17.69
N TYR A 3 -20.47 13.48 -17.32
CA TYR A 3 -19.39 13.70 -18.27
C TYR A 3 -18.40 12.57 -18.28
N THR A 4 -18.10 12.09 -19.46
CA THR A 4 -16.97 11.20 -19.73
C THR A 4 -15.84 12.09 -20.26
N ILE A 5 -14.69 12.07 -19.61
CA ILE A 5 -13.51 12.72 -20.17
C ILE A 5 -13.00 11.81 -21.29
N SER A 6 -13.33 12.17 -22.53
CA SER A 6 -12.85 11.50 -23.72
C SER A 6 -11.74 12.34 -24.34
N SER A 7 -10.50 11.88 -24.29
CA SER A 7 -9.44 12.41 -25.12
C SER A 7 -9.63 11.92 -26.56
N SER A 8 -9.83 12.84 -27.48
CA SER A 8 -9.97 12.55 -28.90
C SER A 8 -8.62 12.17 -29.52
N LYS A 9 -8.64 11.03 -30.22
CA LYS A 9 -7.67 10.57 -31.23
C LYS A 9 -6.51 9.69 -30.78
N THR A 10 -6.81 8.47 -30.40
CA THR A 10 -6.12 7.29 -30.93
C THR A 10 -7.12 6.16 -31.01
N LYS A 11 -7.13 5.43 -32.11
CA LYS A 11 -8.03 4.28 -32.37
C LYS A 11 -7.60 3.10 -31.49
N GLU A 12 -8.12 3.09 -30.31
CA GLU A 12 -8.44 1.95 -29.47
C GLU A 12 -9.29 2.54 -28.35
N GLU A 13 -10.60 2.42 -28.52
CA GLU A 13 -11.59 2.73 -27.48
C GLU A 13 -11.40 1.73 -26.33
N ASP A 14 -10.41 1.97 -25.48
CA ASP A 14 -10.40 1.39 -24.15
C ASP A 14 -11.58 1.99 -23.38
N LYS A 15 -12.59 1.16 -23.20
CA LYS A 15 -13.82 1.49 -22.47
C LYS A 15 -13.50 1.83 -21.02
N MET A 16 -13.09 3.06 -20.77
CA MET A 16 -13.17 3.68 -19.44
C MET A 16 -14.59 4.20 -19.16
N ASP A 17 -15.61 3.46 -19.62
CA ASP A 17 -17.03 3.81 -19.46
C ASP A 17 -17.52 3.77 -17.99
N ASN A 18 -16.66 3.44 -17.04
CA ASN A 18 -17.08 3.22 -15.64
C ASN A 18 -16.76 4.38 -14.69
N ILE A 19 -15.98 5.38 -15.11
CA ILE A 19 -15.67 6.55 -14.26
C ILE A 19 -16.53 7.72 -14.73
N LYS A 20 -17.45 8.16 -13.86
CA LYS A 20 -18.33 9.31 -14.11
C LYS A 20 -18.06 10.37 -13.06
N VAL A 21 -17.83 11.59 -13.49
CA VAL A 21 -17.68 12.74 -12.59
C VAL A 21 -18.97 13.54 -12.56
N ASN A 22 -19.55 13.72 -11.38
CA ASN A 22 -20.76 14.49 -11.17
C ASN A 22 -20.43 15.81 -10.47
N PHE A 23 -20.86 16.92 -11.06
CA PHE A 23 -20.63 18.28 -10.59
C PHE A 23 -21.87 18.94 -9.98
N ASP A 24 -22.98 18.20 -9.77
CA ASP A 24 -24.26 18.77 -9.34
C ASP A 24 -24.20 19.43 -7.95
N ASN A 25 -23.24 19.04 -7.11
CA ASN A 25 -23.10 19.54 -5.75
C ASN A 25 -21.95 20.54 -5.56
N VAL A 26 -21.37 21.06 -6.65
CA VAL A 26 -20.28 22.04 -6.61
C VAL A 26 -20.65 23.25 -7.47
N ASP A 27 -20.23 24.44 -7.03
CA ASP A 27 -20.43 25.69 -7.77
C ASP A 27 -19.35 25.83 -8.88
N VAL A 28 -19.27 24.81 -9.73
CA VAL A 28 -18.34 24.75 -10.87
C VAL A 28 -19.09 24.28 -12.11
N THR A 29 -19.00 25.05 -13.18
CA THR A 29 -19.57 24.66 -14.47
C THR A 29 -18.56 23.94 -15.34
N GLU A 30 -19.03 23.10 -16.25
CA GLU A 30 -18.18 22.46 -17.28
C GLU A 30 -17.30 23.49 -18.00
N LYS A 31 -17.88 24.65 -18.39
CA LYS A 31 -17.15 25.73 -19.02
C LYS A 31 -15.98 26.22 -18.18
N ASN A 32 -16.10 26.22 -16.86
CA ASN A 32 -15.02 26.63 -15.95
C ASN A 32 -13.90 25.60 -15.89
N ILE A 33 -14.25 24.31 -16.01
CA ILE A 33 -13.25 23.21 -16.02
C ILE A 33 -12.53 23.17 -17.38
N MET A 34 -13.27 23.29 -18.45
CA MET A 34 -12.70 23.21 -19.82
C MET A 34 -11.74 24.34 -20.17
N LYS A 35 -11.71 25.43 -19.38
CA LYS A 35 -10.66 26.48 -19.53
C LYS A 35 -9.24 25.94 -19.27
N TYR A 36 -9.13 24.87 -18.49
CA TYR A 36 -7.85 24.25 -18.15
C TYR A 36 -7.48 23.08 -19.05
N ALA A 37 -8.32 22.71 -20.03
CA ALA A 37 -8.13 21.51 -20.84
C ALA A 37 -6.76 21.49 -21.56
N GLU A 38 -6.38 22.59 -22.22
CA GLU A 38 -5.08 22.69 -22.91
C GLU A 38 -3.88 22.60 -21.94
N GLU A 39 -4.01 23.23 -20.78
CA GLU A 39 -2.96 23.18 -19.75
C GLU A 39 -2.80 21.77 -19.18
N VAL A 40 -3.93 21.12 -18.88
CA VAL A 40 -3.95 19.75 -18.37
C VAL A 40 -3.39 18.77 -19.40
N GLU A 41 -3.74 18.90 -20.68
CA GLU A 41 -3.20 18.07 -21.75
C GLU A 41 -1.67 18.21 -21.85
N LYS A 42 -1.18 19.45 -21.80
CA LYS A 42 0.26 19.73 -21.82
C LYS A 42 0.99 19.11 -20.62
N ILE A 43 0.45 19.27 -19.41
CA ILE A 43 1.03 18.69 -18.18
C ILE A 43 1.01 17.17 -18.25
N HIS A 44 -0.09 16.58 -18.71
CA HIS A 44 -0.22 15.14 -18.91
C HIS A 44 0.87 14.59 -19.84
N ASP A 45 1.08 15.24 -20.99
CA ASP A 45 2.12 14.84 -21.93
C ASP A 45 3.54 14.97 -21.33
N GLU A 46 3.77 16.03 -20.56
CA GLU A 46 5.05 16.21 -19.86
C GLU A 46 5.30 15.13 -18.83
N LEU A 47 4.28 14.75 -18.03
CA LEU A 47 4.36 13.65 -17.06
C LEU A 47 4.73 12.33 -17.75
N HIS A 48 4.06 11.99 -18.85
CA HIS A 48 4.35 10.77 -19.59
C HIS A 48 5.76 10.76 -20.21
N LYS A 49 6.24 11.89 -20.72
CA LYS A 49 7.62 12.01 -21.25
C LYS A 49 8.67 11.79 -20.16
N LYS A 50 8.36 12.18 -18.93
CA LYS A 50 9.25 12.05 -17.76
C LYS A 50 9.06 10.77 -16.95
N ALA A 51 8.11 9.93 -17.31
CA ALA A 51 7.72 8.73 -16.53
C ALA A 51 8.91 7.80 -16.23
N ASN A 52 9.89 7.73 -17.14
CA ASN A 52 11.09 6.90 -17.00
C ASN A 52 12.32 7.65 -16.46
N ASP A 53 12.19 8.94 -16.11
CA ASP A 53 13.28 9.69 -15.48
C ASP A 53 13.35 9.35 -13.97
N PRO A 54 14.43 8.72 -13.48
CA PRO A 54 14.54 8.32 -12.08
C PRO A 54 14.52 9.51 -11.11
N LYS A 55 14.80 10.73 -11.58
CA LYS A 55 14.79 11.95 -10.76
C LYS A 55 13.38 12.48 -10.50
N GLU A 56 12.42 12.14 -11.34
CA GLU A 56 11.05 12.67 -11.27
C GLU A 56 10.11 11.82 -10.41
N PHE A 57 10.55 10.65 -9.91
CA PHE A 57 9.75 9.74 -9.08
C PHE A 57 8.41 9.31 -9.69
N LEU A 58 8.32 9.22 -11.01
CA LEU A 58 7.11 8.92 -11.78
C LEU A 58 6.98 7.44 -12.18
N GLY A 59 7.91 6.58 -11.76
CA GLY A 59 7.90 5.15 -12.13
C GLY A 59 6.62 4.39 -11.75
N TRP A 60 5.78 4.94 -10.87
CA TRP A 60 4.48 4.38 -10.54
C TRP A 60 3.48 4.42 -11.70
N MET A 61 3.64 5.31 -12.67
CA MET A 61 2.71 5.47 -13.80
C MET A 61 2.63 4.23 -14.68
N GLU A 62 3.77 3.58 -14.92
CA GLU A 62 3.85 2.37 -15.75
C GLU A 62 3.83 1.08 -14.93
N LEU A 63 3.99 1.17 -13.61
CA LEU A 63 4.10 0.01 -12.74
C LEU A 63 2.96 -1.02 -12.88
N PRO A 64 1.70 -0.65 -13.13
CA PRO A 64 0.62 -1.63 -13.34
C PRO A 64 0.83 -2.56 -14.53
N THR A 65 1.52 -2.08 -15.56
CA THR A 65 1.74 -2.81 -16.82
C THR A 65 3.18 -3.26 -16.99
N ASN A 66 4.13 -2.51 -16.45
CA ASN A 66 5.58 -2.72 -16.62
C ASN A 66 6.28 -2.87 -15.26
N TYR A 67 5.99 -3.96 -14.54
CA TYR A 67 6.62 -4.28 -13.26
C TYR A 67 7.68 -5.39 -13.41
N ASP A 68 8.64 -5.44 -12.49
CA ASP A 68 9.62 -6.53 -12.42
C ASP A 68 8.95 -7.83 -12.00
N LYS A 69 8.77 -8.73 -12.97
CA LYS A 69 8.14 -10.04 -12.76
C LYS A 69 8.94 -10.93 -11.80
N LYS A 70 10.28 -10.80 -11.77
CA LYS A 70 11.13 -11.59 -10.86
C LYS A 70 10.97 -11.10 -9.42
N GLU A 71 10.89 -9.79 -9.23
CA GLU A 71 10.60 -9.21 -7.91
C GLU A 71 9.20 -9.61 -7.44
N PHE A 72 8.21 -9.56 -8.31
CA PHE A 72 6.85 -9.99 -7.98
C PHE A 72 6.77 -11.46 -7.55
N GLU A 73 7.53 -12.36 -8.20
CA GLU A 73 7.62 -13.76 -7.75
C GLU A 73 8.28 -13.89 -6.36
N LYS A 74 9.27 -13.06 -6.03
CA LYS A 74 9.84 -13.01 -4.68
C LYS A 74 8.82 -12.55 -3.65
N ILE A 75 8.01 -11.52 -3.99
CA ILE A 75 6.93 -11.03 -3.12
C ILE A 75 5.93 -12.16 -2.85
N LYS A 76 5.49 -12.88 -3.88
CA LYS A 76 4.56 -14.02 -3.71
C LYS A 76 5.14 -15.12 -2.80
N LYS A 77 6.42 -15.44 -2.97
CA LYS A 77 7.10 -16.41 -2.09
C LYS A 77 7.17 -15.95 -0.64
N SER A 78 7.48 -14.66 -0.42
CA SER A 78 7.48 -14.07 0.92
C SER A 78 6.09 -14.06 1.54
N ALA A 79 5.06 -13.71 0.78
CA ALA A 79 3.67 -13.73 1.23
C ALA A 79 3.25 -15.15 1.62
N LYS A 80 3.57 -16.15 0.80
CA LYS A 80 3.27 -17.56 1.12
C LYS A 80 3.96 -18.01 2.41
N LYS A 81 5.24 -17.67 2.58
CA LYS A 81 5.99 -17.96 3.80
C LYS A 81 5.33 -17.36 5.04
N ILE A 82 4.89 -16.10 4.97
CA ILE A 82 4.19 -15.42 6.06
C ILE A 82 2.86 -16.13 6.36
N GLN A 83 2.10 -16.52 5.34
CA GLN A 83 0.86 -17.26 5.49
C GLN A 83 1.04 -18.58 6.23
N ASP A 84 2.13 -19.29 5.95
CA ASP A 84 2.41 -20.60 6.51
C ASP A 84 2.91 -20.54 7.96
N ASN A 85 3.65 -19.46 8.31
CA ASN A 85 4.39 -19.39 9.56
C ASN A 85 3.82 -18.38 10.57
N SER A 86 2.77 -17.63 10.22
CA SER A 86 2.27 -16.57 11.11
C SER A 86 0.76 -16.59 11.27
N ASP A 87 0.30 -16.28 12.47
CA ASP A 87 -1.10 -16.01 12.78
C ASP A 87 -1.45 -14.53 12.60
N VAL A 88 -0.43 -13.68 12.75
CA VAL A 88 -0.53 -12.23 12.65
C VAL A 88 0.56 -11.68 11.73
N LEU A 89 0.19 -10.70 10.90
CA LEU A 89 1.12 -9.87 10.13
C LEU A 89 1.03 -8.44 10.64
N VAL A 90 2.11 -7.94 11.22
CA VAL A 90 2.24 -6.54 11.65
C VAL A 90 2.81 -5.73 10.50
N VAL A 91 2.01 -4.84 9.91
CA VAL A 91 2.44 -3.93 8.84
C VAL A 91 2.80 -2.59 9.44
N ILE A 92 4.06 -2.21 9.30
CA ILE A 92 4.62 -0.97 9.84
C ILE A 92 4.82 0.03 8.69
N GLY A 93 4.07 1.11 8.71
CA GLY A 93 4.12 2.15 7.68
C GLY A 93 3.19 3.31 7.97
N ILE A 94 3.38 4.42 7.25
CA ILE A 94 2.55 5.61 7.36
C ILE A 94 2.14 6.12 5.98
N GLY A 95 0.97 6.74 5.88
CA GLY A 95 0.45 7.31 4.65
C GLY A 95 0.40 6.29 3.51
N GLY A 96 0.94 6.66 2.34
CA GLY A 96 0.96 5.81 1.15
C GLY A 96 1.72 4.49 1.28
N SER A 97 2.53 4.32 2.34
CA SER A 97 3.25 3.06 2.58
C SER A 97 2.33 1.92 3.03
N TYR A 98 1.13 2.21 3.55
CA TYR A 98 0.19 1.16 3.96
C TYR A 98 -1.25 1.38 3.48
N LEU A 99 -1.70 2.63 3.29
CA LEU A 99 -3.10 2.94 3.00
C LEU A 99 -3.60 2.31 1.70
N GLY A 100 -2.79 2.33 0.64
CA GLY A 100 -3.18 1.73 -0.64
C GLY A 100 -3.39 0.22 -0.53
N ALA A 101 -2.46 -0.49 0.10
CA ALA A 101 -2.59 -1.92 0.35
C ALA A 101 -3.79 -2.23 1.27
N ARG A 102 -3.97 -1.43 2.34
CA ARG A 102 -5.10 -1.55 3.25
C ARG A 102 -6.44 -1.37 2.54
N ALA A 103 -6.57 -0.34 1.69
CA ALA A 103 -7.79 -0.08 0.94
C ALA A 103 -8.19 -1.28 0.06
N VAL A 104 -7.23 -1.87 -0.66
CA VAL A 104 -7.47 -3.05 -1.50
C VAL A 104 -7.83 -4.28 -0.66
N ILE A 105 -7.12 -4.51 0.44
CA ILE A 105 -7.40 -5.63 1.35
C ILE A 105 -8.81 -5.51 1.91
N GLU A 106 -9.19 -4.34 2.45
CA GLU A 106 -10.52 -4.11 3.04
C GLU A 106 -11.64 -4.19 1.99
N ALA A 107 -11.39 -3.75 0.75
CA ALA A 107 -12.38 -3.84 -0.33
C ALA A 107 -12.62 -5.27 -0.84
N LEU A 108 -11.60 -6.13 -0.80
CA LEU A 108 -11.64 -7.49 -1.36
C LEU A 108 -11.84 -8.59 -0.33
N THR A 109 -11.86 -8.26 0.96
CA THR A 109 -12.05 -9.23 2.03
C THR A 109 -13.41 -9.07 2.72
N HIS A 110 -13.76 -10.05 3.55
CA HIS A 110 -14.94 -9.98 4.39
C HIS A 110 -14.86 -8.78 5.36
N THR A 111 -15.96 -8.04 5.56
CA THR A 111 -16.02 -6.83 6.42
C THR A 111 -15.43 -7.07 7.83
N PHE A 112 -15.69 -8.24 8.40
CA PHE A 112 -15.16 -8.64 9.72
C PHE A 112 -13.98 -9.59 9.62
N TYR A 113 -13.22 -9.53 8.53
CA TYR A 113 -12.09 -10.40 8.24
C TYR A 113 -11.15 -10.58 9.44
N ALA A 114 -10.78 -9.49 10.13
CA ALA A 114 -9.86 -9.52 11.26
C ALA A 114 -10.37 -10.33 12.47
N TYR A 115 -11.68 -10.52 12.57
CA TYR A 115 -12.34 -11.25 13.66
C TYR A 115 -12.64 -12.70 13.34
N LEU A 116 -12.49 -13.10 12.08
CA LEU A 116 -12.69 -14.49 11.68
C LEU A 116 -11.56 -15.38 12.19
N PRO A 117 -11.82 -16.64 12.54
CA PRO A 117 -10.78 -17.60 12.86
C PRO A 117 -9.86 -17.85 11.65
N LYS A 118 -8.62 -18.27 11.91
CA LYS A 118 -7.56 -18.45 10.88
C LYS A 118 -8.02 -19.39 9.76
N GLU A 119 -8.75 -20.44 10.10
CA GLU A 119 -9.25 -21.46 9.16
C GLU A 119 -10.19 -20.86 8.11
N GLN A 120 -10.95 -19.82 8.50
CA GLN A 120 -11.85 -19.10 7.60
C GLN A 120 -11.12 -17.99 6.82
N ARG A 121 -10.20 -17.28 7.47
CA ARG A 121 -9.40 -16.23 6.81
C ARG A 121 -8.43 -16.80 5.77
N LYS A 122 -7.86 -17.96 6.05
CA LYS A 122 -6.78 -18.61 5.26
C LYS A 122 -5.50 -17.77 5.16
N THR A 123 -5.42 -16.67 5.88
CA THR A 123 -4.30 -15.71 5.92
C THR A 123 -4.08 -15.23 7.35
N PRO A 124 -2.91 -14.67 7.70
CA PRO A 124 -2.72 -14.01 8.98
C PRO A 124 -3.70 -12.87 9.20
N GLN A 125 -3.99 -12.55 10.45
CA GLN A 125 -4.64 -11.31 10.82
C GLN A 125 -3.67 -10.16 10.56
N ILE A 126 -4.11 -9.14 9.81
CA ILE A 126 -3.25 -7.99 9.48
C ILE A 126 -3.53 -6.87 10.48
N LEU A 127 -2.48 -6.40 11.13
CA LEU A 127 -2.51 -5.29 12.08
C LEU A 127 -1.57 -4.18 11.58
N TYR A 128 -2.02 -2.93 11.64
CA TYR A 128 -1.29 -1.78 11.12
C TYR A 128 -0.76 -0.92 12.26
N VAL A 129 0.53 -0.61 12.24
CA VAL A 129 1.20 0.24 13.23
C VAL A 129 2.17 1.23 12.55
N GLY A 130 2.69 2.20 13.30
CA GLY A 130 3.61 3.20 12.75
C GLY A 130 2.92 4.35 12.03
N ASN A 131 1.61 4.46 12.15
CA ASN A 131 0.81 5.58 11.65
C ASN A 131 0.47 6.62 12.74
N ASN A 132 0.86 6.33 13.98
CA ASN A 132 0.73 7.23 15.14
C ASN A 132 1.75 6.85 16.23
N LEU A 133 1.86 7.69 17.25
CA LEU A 133 2.73 7.49 18.42
C LEU A 133 1.96 7.21 19.71
N ASN A 134 0.69 6.80 19.63
CA ASN A 134 -0.12 6.51 20.80
C ASN A 134 0.36 5.23 21.50
N PRO A 135 0.90 5.30 22.72
CA PRO A 135 1.41 4.13 23.43
C PRO A 135 0.32 3.11 23.79
N ASN A 136 -0.91 3.58 24.09
CA ASN A 136 -2.01 2.68 24.38
C ASN A 136 -2.35 1.83 23.16
N TYR A 137 -2.39 2.44 21.97
CA TYR A 137 -2.64 1.70 20.73
C TYR A 137 -1.57 0.63 20.47
N ILE A 138 -0.30 0.94 20.73
CA ILE A 138 0.80 -0.04 20.59
C ILE A 138 0.62 -1.19 21.59
N ASN A 139 0.31 -0.88 22.86
CA ASN A 139 0.07 -1.90 23.88
C ASN A 139 -1.14 -2.77 23.54
N ASP A 140 -2.24 -2.19 23.10
CA ASP A 140 -3.43 -2.94 22.67
C ASP A 140 -3.10 -3.92 21.52
N ILE A 141 -2.25 -3.50 20.57
CA ILE A 141 -1.78 -4.38 19.49
C ILE A 141 -0.91 -5.52 20.04
N ILE A 142 -0.02 -5.23 21.00
CA ILE A 142 0.83 -6.24 21.64
C ILE A 142 -0.04 -7.26 22.39
N ASP A 143 -1.00 -6.79 23.16
CA ASP A 143 -1.96 -7.65 23.87
C ASP A 143 -2.79 -8.50 22.90
N LEU A 144 -3.21 -7.89 21.79
CA LEU A 144 -3.95 -8.61 20.74
C LEU A 144 -3.10 -9.69 20.06
N ILE A 145 -1.81 -9.47 19.87
CA ILE A 145 -0.89 -10.49 19.35
C ILE A 145 -0.75 -11.64 20.38
N GLY A 146 -0.52 -11.30 21.62
CA GLY A 146 -0.34 -12.28 22.70
C GLY A 146 0.76 -13.29 22.40
N ASN A 147 0.45 -14.57 22.58
CA ASN A 147 1.38 -15.68 22.33
C ASN A 147 1.39 -16.19 20.89
N ARG A 148 0.59 -15.60 19.99
CA ARG A 148 0.50 -16.04 18.58
C ARG A 148 1.77 -15.74 17.82
N ASP A 149 2.06 -16.57 16.82
CA ASP A 149 3.17 -16.32 15.90
C ASP A 149 2.87 -15.14 14.99
N PHE A 150 3.86 -14.27 14.82
CA PHE A 150 3.70 -13.09 14.00
C PHE A 150 4.92 -12.78 13.14
N SER A 151 4.66 -12.17 11.99
CA SER A 151 5.66 -11.58 11.10
C SER A 151 5.55 -10.06 11.07
N ILE A 152 6.63 -9.39 10.74
CA ILE A 152 6.68 -7.94 10.56
C ILE A 152 6.98 -7.62 9.08
N ASN A 153 6.19 -6.70 8.51
CA ASN A 153 6.46 -6.10 7.22
C ASN A 153 6.65 -4.58 7.39
N VAL A 154 7.86 -4.09 7.12
CA VAL A 154 8.19 -2.67 7.26
C VAL A 154 8.27 -2.02 5.89
N ILE A 155 7.50 -0.97 5.68
CA ILE A 155 7.45 -0.21 4.43
C ILE A 155 7.76 1.25 4.73
N SER A 156 8.91 1.74 4.28
CA SER A 156 9.31 3.14 4.44
C SER A 156 10.04 3.63 3.19
N LYS A 157 9.67 4.80 2.69
CA LYS A 157 10.33 5.44 1.54
C LYS A 157 11.72 5.97 1.93
N SER A 158 11.79 6.75 3.01
CA SER A 158 13.01 7.42 3.45
C SER A 158 13.83 6.58 4.44
N GLY A 159 13.20 5.63 5.14
CA GLY A 159 13.80 4.92 6.26
C GLY A 159 13.97 5.76 7.54
N THR A 160 13.59 7.04 7.52
CA THR A 160 13.84 8.02 8.60
C THR A 160 12.58 8.56 9.27
N THR A 161 11.40 8.20 8.78
CA THR A 161 10.13 8.66 9.38
C THR A 161 10.02 8.12 10.81
N THR A 162 9.76 9.01 11.76
CA THR A 162 9.87 8.74 13.20
C THR A 162 8.88 7.67 13.67
N GLU A 163 7.61 7.77 13.29
CA GLU A 163 6.55 6.88 13.76
C GLU A 163 6.79 5.42 13.35
N PRO A 164 7.04 5.10 12.07
CA PRO A 164 7.40 3.74 11.68
C PRO A 164 8.72 3.25 12.32
N ALA A 165 9.71 4.15 12.50
CA ALA A 165 10.98 3.78 13.10
C ALA A 165 10.84 3.37 14.57
N ILE A 166 10.02 4.10 15.35
CA ILE A 166 9.73 3.77 16.75
C ILE A 166 8.93 2.46 16.80
N ALA A 167 7.87 2.34 16.04
CA ALA A 167 7.07 1.12 15.98
C ALA A 167 7.94 -0.09 15.61
N PHE A 168 8.82 0.06 14.62
CA PHE A 168 9.73 -1.03 14.21
C PHE A 168 10.68 -1.45 15.34
N ARG A 169 11.25 -0.52 16.10
CA ARG A 169 12.13 -0.85 17.23
C ARG A 169 11.38 -1.67 18.28
N ILE A 170 10.17 -1.26 18.63
CA ILE A 170 9.35 -1.95 19.63
C ILE A 170 9.02 -3.38 19.18
N PHE A 171 8.45 -3.53 17.99
CA PHE A 171 8.04 -4.86 17.50
C PHE A 171 9.21 -5.77 17.16
N ARG A 172 10.35 -5.21 16.75
CA ARG A 172 11.60 -5.96 16.59
C ARG A 172 12.11 -6.51 17.91
N GLU A 173 12.12 -5.70 18.97
CA GLU A 173 12.53 -6.16 20.32
C GLU A 173 11.63 -7.28 20.83
N ILE A 174 10.30 -7.15 20.65
CA ILE A 174 9.34 -8.21 21.01
C ILE A 174 9.63 -9.49 20.22
N MET A 175 9.91 -9.36 18.93
CA MET A 175 10.24 -10.49 18.06
C MET A 175 11.56 -11.16 18.48
N GLU A 176 12.61 -10.39 18.73
CA GLU A 176 13.91 -10.91 19.17
C GLU A 176 13.84 -11.58 20.56
N ASN A 177 12.96 -11.10 21.44
CA ASN A 177 12.70 -11.73 22.75
C ASN A 177 11.87 -13.02 22.64
N LYS A 178 10.97 -13.10 21.66
CA LYS A 178 10.10 -14.26 21.45
C LYS A 178 10.81 -15.39 20.69
N TYR A 179 11.61 -15.03 19.70
CA TYR A 179 12.31 -15.97 18.82
C TYR A 179 13.84 -15.80 19.00
N MET A 180 14.62 -16.85 18.74
CA MET A 180 16.07 -16.67 18.66
C MET A 180 16.41 -15.74 17.49
N LYS A 181 17.54 -14.99 17.60
CA LYS A 181 17.90 -13.97 16.58
C LYS A 181 17.82 -14.45 15.14
N GLN A 182 18.26 -15.67 14.86
CA GLN A 182 18.20 -16.24 13.51
C GLN A 182 16.77 -16.47 13.00
N GLU A 183 15.86 -16.88 13.90
CA GLU A 183 14.45 -17.05 13.58
C GLU A 183 13.74 -15.69 13.45
N ALA A 184 14.11 -14.72 14.26
CA ALA A 184 13.58 -13.36 14.19
C ALA A 184 13.92 -12.69 12.84
N GLU A 185 15.15 -12.85 12.33
CA GLU A 185 15.53 -12.37 10.99
C GLU A 185 14.72 -13.04 9.87
N PHE A 186 14.38 -14.30 10.05
CA PHE A 186 13.54 -15.03 9.11
C PHE A 186 12.10 -14.51 9.06
N MET A 187 11.54 -14.06 10.19
CA MET A 187 10.18 -13.52 10.30
C MET A 187 10.07 -12.04 9.89
N LEU A 188 11.21 -11.37 9.73
CA LEU A 188 11.30 -9.96 9.37
C LEU A 188 11.37 -9.81 7.85
N GLN A 189 10.36 -9.19 7.26
CA GLN A 189 10.36 -8.86 5.83
C GLN A 189 10.54 -7.34 5.68
N GLN A 190 11.70 -6.93 5.16
CA GLN A 190 11.97 -5.54 4.83
C GLN A 190 11.92 -5.37 3.31
N ILE A 191 10.95 -4.58 2.84
CA ILE A 191 10.93 -4.13 1.44
C ILE A 191 11.72 -2.82 1.39
N ARG A 192 12.97 -2.87 0.96
CA ARG A 192 13.71 -1.68 0.58
C ARG A 192 13.33 -1.32 -0.85
N LYS A 193 12.74 -0.13 -1.07
CA LYS A 193 12.83 0.49 -2.38
C LYS A 193 14.30 0.83 -2.62
N LYS A 194 14.89 0.26 -3.68
CA LYS A 194 16.15 0.79 -4.19
C LYS A 194 15.91 2.23 -4.59
N GLU A 195 16.63 3.15 -3.95
CA GLU A 195 16.83 4.48 -4.50
C GLU A 195 17.55 4.29 -5.84
N HIS A 196 16.87 4.67 -6.90
CA HIS A 196 17.46 4.91 -8.21
C HIS A 196 17.48 6.40 -8.44
#